data_86611e16e22798dca4795273f38e3696
#
_entry.id   86611e16e22798dca4795273f38e3696
#
_cell.length_a   1.000
_cell.length_b   1.000
_cell.length_c   1.000
_cell.angle_alpha   90.00
_cell.angle_beta   90.00
_cell.angle_gamma   90.00
#
_symmetry.space_group_name_H-M   'P 1'
#
loop_
_entity.id
_entity.type
_entity.pdbx_description
1 polymer ?
#
loop_
_entity_poly.entity_id
_entity_poly.type
_entity_poly.pdbx_seq_one_letter_code
_entity_poly.pdbx_strand_id
1 'polypeptide(L)'
;MCRRLVDAGAHVVPVMTEGAHHFIGETTLSALASEKVQTSLWDETSPIPHTRLGQDADLIVVAPATARLIAAYAHGYSDDLLTATLIATRAPVVICPAMHTEMWEHPAVQDNLALLASRGVIIVPPGEGRLAGGDIGTGRLAEPVDIVAAIER
;
A
#
# COMPACT_ATOMS: atom_id res chain seq x y z
N MET A 1 -8.44 1.11 -8.00
CA MET A 1 -7.03 1.44 -8.21
C MET A 1 -6.41 0.56 -9.30
N CYS A 2 -6.20 -0.75 -9.14
CA CYS A 2 -5.51 -1.60 -10.12
C CYS A 2 -5.97 -1.40 -11.57
N ARG A 3 -7.29 -1.50 -11.84
CA ARG A 3 -7.81 -1.30 -13.20
C ARG A 3 -7.44 0.07 -13.79
N ARG A 4 -7.49 1.15 -13.00
CA ARG A 4 -7.12 2.49 -13.49
C ARG A 4 -5.66 2.59 -13.90
N LEU A 5 -4.77 1.93 -13.16
CA LEU A 5 -3.34 1.87 -13.49
C LEU A 5 -3.11 1.04 -14.76
N VAL A 6 -3.78 -0.11 -14.89
CA VAL A 6 -3.72 -0.93 -16.11
C VAL A 6 -4.28 -0.16 -17.32
N ASP A 7 -5.41 0.52 -17.18
CA ASP A 7 -6.00 1.34 -18.25
C ASP A 7 -5.10 2.52 -18.65
N ALA A 8 -4.27 3.01 -17.72
CA ALA A 8 -3.23 4.01 -17.97
C ALA A 8 -1.93 3.44 -18.58
N GLY A 9 -1.89 2.13 -18.85
CA GLY A 9 -0.76 1.45 -19.49
C GLY A 9 0.30 0.91 -18.53
N ALA A 10 0.07 0.95 -17.21
CA ALA A 10 0.99 0.38 -16.24
C ALA A 10 0.87 -1.16 -16.18
N HIS A 11 2.00 -1.84 -16.03
CA HIS A 11 2.03 -3.25 -15.66
C HIS A 11 1.90 -3.37 -14.14
N VAL A 12 0.78 -3.92 -13.66
CA VAL A 12 0.44 -3.97 -12.23
C VAL A 12 0.59 -5.37 -11.67
N VAL A 13 1.49 -5.53 -10.72
CA VAL A 13 1.68 -6.76 -9.94
C VAL A 13 1.08 -6.55 -8.55
N PRO A 14 -0.06 -7.17 -8.24
CA PRO A 14 -0.72 -6.95 -6.96
C PRO A 14 -0.11 -7.82 -5.86
N VAL A 15 0.09 -7.24 -4.68
CA VAL A 15 0.50 -7.93 -3.46
C VAL A 15 -0.61 -7.79 -2.43
N MET A 16 -1.03 -8.91 -1.82
CA MET A 16 -2.02 -8.91 -0.75
C MET A 16 -1.39 -9.36 0.56
N THR A 17 -1.66 -8.60 1.62
CA THR A 17 -1.39 -9.05 2.99
C THR A 17 -2.48 -10.03 3.44
N GLU A 18 -2.22 -10.84 4.46
CA GLU A 18 -3.21 -11.76 5.03
C GLU A 18 -4.49 -11.00 5.44
N GLY A 19 -4.35 -9.83 6.06
CA GLY A 19 -5.49 -8.99 6.42
C GLY A 19 -6.33 -8.53 5.23
N ALA A 20 -5.75 -8.36 4.06
CA ALA A 20 -6.49 -7.95 2.86
C ALA A 20 -7.49 -9.01 2.38
N HIS A 21 -7.24 -10.29 2.64
CA HIS A 21 -8.15 -11.39 2.27
C HIS A 21 -9.53 -11.30 2.94
N HIS A 22 -9.64 -10.59 4.07
CA HIS A 22 -10.94 -10.35 4.71
C HIS A 22 -11.83 -9.35 3.94
N PHE A 23 -11.25 -8.59 3.01
CA PHE A 23 -11.95 -7.51 2.30
C PHE A 23 -12.10 -7.78 0.80
N ILE A 24 -11.15 -8.48 0.19
CA ILE A 24 -11.15 -8.75 -1.25
C ILE A 24 -10.56 -10.14 -1.53
N GLY A 25 -11.13 -10.86 -2.50
CA GLY A 25 -10.61 -12.15 -2.94
C GLY A 25 -9.45 -12.02 -3.94
N GLU A 26 -8.51 -12.96 -3.89
CA GLU A 26 -7.37 -13.05 -4.81
C GLU A 26 -7.77 -13.07 -6.28
N THR A 27 -8.83 -13.82 -6.59
CA THR A 27 -9.35 -13.91 -7.97
C THR A 27 -9.78 -12.55 -8.50
N THR A 28 -10.47 -11.75 -7.67
CA THR A 28 -10.90 -10.42 -8.07
C THR A 28 -9.72 -9.50 -8.34
N LEU A 29 -8.74 -9.50 -7.45
CA LEU A 29 -7.57 -8.62 -7.58
C LEU A 29 -6.69 -9.04 -8.77
N SER A 30 -6.48 -10.35 -8.97
CA SER A 30 -5.77 -10.89 -10.12
C SER A 30 -6.45 -10.55 -11.45
N ALA A 31 -7.78 -10.58 -11.50
CA ALA A 31 -8.55 -10.23 -12.70
C ALA A 31 -8.52 -8.74 -13.05
N LEU A 32 -8.18 -7.87 -12.08
CA LEU A 32 -8.09 -6.42 -12.25
C LEU A 32 -6.67 -5.90 -12.47
N ALA A 33 -5.69 -6.76 -12.35
CA ALA A 33 -4.27 -6.45 -12.47
C ALA A 33 -3.65 -7.10 -13.71
N SER A 34 -2.35 -6.90 -13.93
CA SER A 34 -1.63 -7.50 -15.06
C SER A 34 -1.12 -8.90 -14.76
N GLU A 35 -0.97 -9.22 -13.47
CA GLU A 35 -0.50 -10.52 -13.01
C GLU A 35 -1.39 -11.08 -11.90
N LYS A 36 -1.20 -12.37 -11.61
CA LYS A 36 -1.80 -13.03 -10.46
C LYS A 36 -1.28 -12.38 -9.18
N VAL A 37 -2.16 -12.22 -8.20
CA VAL A 37 -1.81 -11.67 -6.89
C VAL A 37 -0.72 -12.49 -6.20
N GLN A 38 0.21 -11.81 -5.55
CA GLN A 38 1.28 -12.39 -4.75
C GLN A 38 0.92 -12.26 -3.27
N THR A 39 1.07 -13.34 -2.50
CA THR A 39 0.59 -13.37 -1.10
C THR A 39 1.62 -13.87 -0.10
N SER A 40 2.67 -14.56 -0.54
CA SER A 40 3.59 -15.29 0.33
C SER A 40 5.05 -14.96 0.07
N LEU A 41 5.84 -14.89 1.13
CA LEU A 41 7.31 -14.89 1.07
C LEU A 41 7.88 -16.24 0.58
N TRP A 42 7.07 -17.30 0.65
CA TRP A 42 7.47 -18.69 0.42
C TRP A 42 6.78 -19.24 -0.83
N ASP A 43 6.73 -18.45 -1.90
CA ASP A 43 6.14 -18.86 -3.17
C ASP A 43 7.08 -19.86 -3.87
N GLU A 44 6.50 -20.97 -4.36
CA GLU A 44 7.24 -21.98 -5.12
C GLU A 44 7.74 -21.49 -6.48
N THR A 45 7.10 -20.45 -7.03
CA THR A 45 7.44 -19.89 -8.36
C THR A 45 8.64 -18.95 -8.34
N SER A 46 8.99 -18.41 -7.18
CA SER A 46 10.15 -17.55 -6.98
C SER A 46 10.76 -17.78 -5.61
N PRO A 47 12.04 -18.20 -5.53
CA PRO A 47 12.68 -18.48 -4.23
C PRO A 47 12.89 -17.23 -3.38
N ILE A 48 12.85 -16.03 -3.98
CA ILE A 48 13.07 -14.76 -3.30
C ILE A 48 12.09 -13.70 -3.85
N PRO A 49 10.76 -13.88 -3.62
CA PRO A 49 9.75 -13.05 -4.29
C PRO A 49 9.83 -11.56 -3.91
N HIS A 50 10.11 -11.23 -2.67
CA HIS A 50 10.23 -9.85 -2.21
C HIS A 50 11.38 -9.09 -2.87
N THR A 51 12.52 -9.76 -3.12
CA THR A 51 13.67 -9.15 -3.80
C THR A 51 13.32 -8.88 -5.26
N ARG A 52 12.73 -9.85 -5.96
CA ARG A 52 12.26 -9.68 -7.33
C ARG A 52 11.27 -8.54 -7.44
N LEU A 53 10.21 -8.56 -6.64
CA LEU A 53 9.18 -7.52 -6.64
C LEU A 53 9.77 -6.13 -6.32
N GLY A 54 10.69 -6.05 -5.37
CA GLY A 54 11.31 -4.78 -4.99
C GLY A 54 12.29 -4.23 -6.03
N GLN A 55 12.97 -5.10 -6.77
CA GLN A 55 13.95 -4.71 -7.80
C GLN A 55 13.29 -4.40 -9.15
N ASP A 56 12.24 -5.15 -9.52
CA ASP A 56 11.57 -4.99 -10.81
C ASP A 56 10.55 -3.83 -10.81
N ALA A 57 10.17 -3.33 -9.63
CA ALA A 57 9.22 -2.23 -9.52
C ALA A 57 9.84 -0.90 -9.93
N ASP A 58 9.15 -0.15 -10.79
CA ASP A 58 9.42 1.27 -11.06
C ASP A 58 8.76 2.18 -10.01
N LEU A 59 7.70 1.69 -9.37
CA LEU A 59 6.93 2.37 -8.33
C LEU A 59 6.18 1.35 -7.47
N ILE A 60 6.10 1.59 -6.17
CA ILE A 60 5.25 0.81 -5.27
C ILE A 60 4.16 1.71 -4.68
N VAL A 61 2.90 1.28 -4.81
CA VAL A 61 1.74 1.98 -4.25
C VAL A 61 1.07 1.10 -3.19
N VAL A 62 0.98 1.59 -1.98
CA VAL A 62 0.30 0.91 -0.88
C VAL A 62 -1.04 1.59 -0.60
N ALA A 63 -2.13 0.98 -1.03
CA ALA A 63 -3.48 1.52 -0.94
C ALA A 63 -4.52 0.42 -0.64
N PRO A 64 -5.10 0.38 0.56
CA PRO A 64 -4.84 1.26 1.70
C PRO A 64 -3.59 0.87 2.50
N ALA A 65 -3.00 1.83 3.21
CA ALA A 65 -1.97 1.61 4.22
C ALA A 65 -2.57 1.74 5.63
N THR A 66 -2.51 0.66 6.40
CA THR A 66 -2.95 0.65 7.80
C THR A 66 -1.89 1.22 8.75
N ALA A 67 -2.29 1.62 9.96
CA ALA A 67 -1.36 2.07 11.00
C ALA A 67 -0.27 1.01 11.30
N ARG A 68 -0.66 -0.30 11.31
CA ARG A 68 0.30 -1.42 11.46
C ARG A 68 1.37 -1.40 10.38
N LEU A 69 0.95 -1.27 9.11
CA LEU A 69 1.89 -1.26 7.98
C LEU A 69 2.83 -0.06 8.04
N ILE A 70 2.28 1.14 8.31
CA ILE A 70 3.05 2.38 8.43
C ILE A 70 4.12 2.23 9.51
N ALA A 71 3.76 1.71 10.68
CA ALA A 71 4.71 1.44 11.77
C ALA A 71 5.76 0.39 11.38
N ALA A 72 5.36 -0.73 10.77
CA ALA A 72 6.26 -1.79 10.34
C ALA A 72 7.30 -1.25 9.35
N TYR A 73 6.86 -0.52 8.33
CA TYR A 73 7.76 0.05 7.33
C TYR A 73 8.68 1.12 7.93
N ALA A 74 8.16 2.01 8.77
CA ALA A 74 8.96 3.05 9.44
C ALA A 74 10.12 2.47 10.27
N HIS A 75 9.91 1.30 10.89
CA HIS A 75 10.87 0.64 11.77
C HIS A 75 11.59 -0.56 11.15
N GLY A 76 11.41 -0.82 9.85
CA GLY A 76 12.16 -1.83 9.11
C GLY A 76 11.72 -3.28 9.36
N TYR A 77 10.49 -3.50 9.82
CA TYR A 77 9.93 -4.85 9.89
C TYR A 77 9.68 -5.42 8.50
N SER A 78 10.02 -6.69 8.32
CA SER A 78 9.92 -7.41 7.03
C SER A 78 9.38 -8.84 7.24
N ASP A 79 8.28 -8.94 7.97
CA ASP A 79 7.68 -10.21 8.40
C ASP A 79 6.65 -10.78 7.41
N ASP A 80 6.24 -10.00 6.41
CA ASP A 80 5.37 -10.43 5.31
C ASP A 80 5.94 -10.00 3.94
N LEU A 81 5.32 -10.50 2.85
CA LEU A 81 5.77 -10.21 1.49
C LEU A 81 5.77 -8.71 1.19
N LEU A 82 4.75 -7.96 1.63
CA LEU A 82 4.66 -6.52 1.38
C LEU A 82 5.77 -5.76 2.10
N THR A 83 5.94 -5.97 3.39
CA THR A 83 6.96 -5.27 4.19
C THR A 83 8.37 -5.64 3.75
N ALA A 84 8.63 -6.91 3.40
CA ALA A 84 9.90 -7.33 2.85
C ALA A 84 10.18 -6.68 1.48
N THR A 85 9.18 -6.55 0.62
CA THR A 85 9.30 -5.86 -0.68
C THR A 85 9.62 -4.38 -0.49
N LEU A 86 8.94 -3.72 0.45
CA LEU A 86 9.18 -2.30 0.77
C LEU A 86 10.61 -2.04 1.28
N ILE A 87 11.21 -2.99 2.00
CA ILE A 87 12.60 -2.89 2.47
C ILE A 87 13.60 -3.22 1.34
N ALA A 88 13.21 -4.08 0.39
CA ALA A 88 14.07 -4.51 -0.71
C ALA A 88 14.09 -3.56 -1.92
N THR A 89 13.15 -2.61 -1.99
CA THR A 89 13.02 -1.73 -3.16
C THR A 89 13.92 -0.49 -3.08
N ARG A 90 14.29 0.02 -4.26
CA ARG A 90 14.85 1.37 -4.48
C ARG A 90 13.90 2.25 -5.28
N ALA A 91 12.77 1.70 -5.72
CA ALA A 91 11.73 2.46 -6.40
C ALA A 91 11.06 3.47 -5.44
N PRO A 92 10.50 4.55 -5.96
CA PRO A 92 9.64 5.43 -5.17
C PRO A 92 8.50 4.65 -4.54
N VAL A 93 8.11 5.02 -3.32
CA VAL A 93 7.00 4.40 -2.60
C VAL A 93 5.95 5.45 -2.30
N VAL A 94 4.71 5.16 -2.67
CA VAL A 94 3.53 5.96 -2.37
C VAL A 94 2.68 5.22 -1.34
N ILE A 95 2.38 5.88 -0.23
CA ILE A 95 1.53 5.34 0.84
C ILE A 95 0.24 6.14 0.92
N CYS A 96 -0.89 5.44 0.88
CA CYS A 96 -2.24 6.00 0.97
C CYS A 96 -2.90 5.51 2.28
N PRO A 97 -2.75 6.22 3.41
CA PRO A 97 -3.31 5.81 4.67
C PRO A 97 -4.84 5.71 4.64
N ALA A 98 -5.38 4.71 5.35
CA ALA A 98 -6.81 4.62 5.63
C ALA A 98 -7.01 3.96 6.99
N MET A 99 -7.68 4.66 7.91
CA MET A 99 -7.94 4.22 9.27
C MET A 99 -8.98 5.11 9.92
N HIS A 100 -9.47 4.75 11.10
CA HIS A 100 -10.36 5.60 11.87
C HIS A 100 -9.67 6.93 12.28
N THR A 101 -10.43 8.00 12.48
CA THR A 101 -9.90 9.35 12.74
C THR A 101 -8.95 9.38 13.94
N GLU A 102 -9.33 8.74 15.06
CA GLU A 102 -8.48 8.69 16.26
C GLU A 102 -7.15 7.97 16.02
N MET A 103 -7.14 6.98 15.14
CA MET A 103 -5.89 6.32 14.75
C MET A 103 -5.05 7.21 13.86
N TRP A 104 -5.69 7.93 12.93
CA TRP A 104 -5.01 8.88 12.05
C TRP A 104 -4.36 10.02 12.85
N GLU A 105 -5.08 10.58 13.80
CA GLU A 105 -4.61 11.70 14.63
C GLU A 105 -3.63 11.25 15.74
N HIS A 106 -3.47 9.95 15.96
CA HIS A 106 -2.61 9.44 17.03
C HIS A 106 -1.15 9.85 16.80
N PRO A 107 -0.47 10.43 17.81
CA PRO A 107 0.92 10.90 17.68
C PRO A 107 1.86 9.85 17.09
N ALA A 108 1.77 8.59 17.51
CA ALA A 108 2.63 7.53 16.99
C ALA A 108 2.45 7.27 15.50
N VAL A 109 1.24 7.45 14.96
CA VAL A 109 0.98 7.33 13.52
C VAL A 109 1.55 8.53 12.78
N GLN A 110 1.35 9.74 13.30
CA GLN A 110 1.88 10.96 12.70
C GLN A 110 3.42 10.97 12.72
N ASP A 111 4.04 10.53 13.81
CA ASP A 111 5.51 10.41 13.92
C ASP A 111 6.07 9.42 12.89
N ASN A 112 5.43 8.26 12.72
CA ASN A 112 5.84 7.27 11.73
C ASN A 112 5.68 7.79 10.29
N LEU A 113 4.61 8.51 9.99
CA LEU A 113 4.40 9.15 8.68
C LEU A 113 5.46 10.23 8.41
N ALA A 114 5.75 11.08 9.40
CA ALA A 114 6.80 12.09 9.30
C ALA A 114 8.18 11.46 9.05
N LEU A 115 8.47 10.35 9.74
CA LEU A 115 9.71 9.59 9.54
C LEU A 115 9.79 9.02 8.12
N LEU A 116 8.72 8.40 7.62
CA LEU A 116 8.67 7.87 6.25
C LEU A 116 8.81 8.98 5.21
N ALA A 117 8.13 10.10 5.40
CA ALA A 117 8.24 11.27 4.52
C ALA A 117 9.67 11.82 4.48
N SER A 118 10.36 11.89 5.63
CA SER A 118 11.76 12.31 5.71
C SER A 118 12.73 11.38 4.96
N ARG A 119 12.31 10.13 4.70
CA ARG A 119 13.04 9.12 3.91
C ARG A 119 12.63 9.10 2.43
N GLY A 120 11.82 10.05 1.99
CA GLY A 120 11.40 10.18 0.60
C GLY A 120 10.14 9.38 0.22
N VAL A 121 9.43 8.80 1.18
CA VAL A 121 8.13 8.17 0.91
C VAL A 121 7.07 9.23 0.65
N ILE A 122 6.32 9.07 -0.42
CA ILE A 122 5.23 9.97 -0.80
C ILE A 122 3.98 9.56 -0.02
N ILE A 123 3.44 10.49 0.75
CA ILE A 123 2.21 10.27 1.52
C ILE A 123 1.05 10.96 0.81
N VAL A 124 0.05 10.18 0.41
CA VAL A 124 -1.24 10.70 -0.08
C VAL A 124 -2.20 10.73 1.12
N PRO A 125 -2.53 11.90 1.67
CA PRO A 125 -3.31 11.98 2.89
C PRO A 125 -4.70 11.38 2.71
N PRO A 126 -5.31 10.83 3.78
CA PRO A 126 -6.67 10.33 3.72
C PRO A 126 -7.69 11.46 3.49
N GLY A 127 -8.79 11.10 2.85
CA GLY A 127 -9.91 12.01 2.65
C GLY A 127 -10.81 12.12 3.89
N GLU A 128 -11.65 13.16 3.90
CA GLU A 128 -12.71 13.34 4.90
C GLU A 128 -14.01 12.68 4.45
N GLY A 129 -14.82 12.24 5.41
CA GLY A 129 -16.15 11.73 5.16
C GLY A 129 -16.60 10.70 6.19
N ARG A 130 -17.69 9.98 5.86
CA ARG A 130 -18.24 8.94 6.74
C ARG A 130 -17.30 7.73 6.79
N LEU A 131 -16.94 7.32 7.99
CA LEU A 131 -16.10 6.17 8.28
C LEU A 131 -16.94 4.91 8.50
N ALA A 132 -16.28 3.74 8.53
CA ALA A 132 -16.94 2.45 8.71
C ALA A 132 -17.72 2.36 10.05
N GLY A 133 -17.26 3.04 11.09
CA GLY A 133 -17.94 3.14 12.38
C GLY A 133 -19.17 4.04 12.39
N GLY A 134 -19.42 4.78 11.30
CA GLY A 134 -20.55 5.71 11.18
C GLY A 134 -20.22 7.16 11.46
N ASP A 135 -19.07 7.44 12.07
CA ASP A 135 -18.58 8.78 12.35
C ASP A 135 -18.15 9.51 11.07
N ILE A 136 -18.06 10.83 11.16
CA ILE A 136 -17.56 11.68 10.08
C ILE A 136 -16.23 12.29 10.53
N GLY A 137 -15.19 12.10 9.71
CA GLY A 137 -13.86 12.64 10.01
C GLY A 137 -12.86 12.31 8.93
N THR A 138 -11.59 12.64 9.17
CA THR A 138 -10.46 12.31 8.32
C THR A 138 -10.04 10.86 8.56
N GLY A 139 -9.87 10.07 7.50
CA GLY A 139 -9.41 8.68 7.64
C GLY A 139 -9.82 7.75 6.50
N ARG A 140 -10.66 8.20 5.58
CA ARG A 140 -11.02 7.46 4.37
C ARG A 140 -9.83 7.37 3.43
N LEU A 141 -9.70 6.23 2.73
CA LEU A 141 -8.75 6.14 1.63
C LEU A 141 -9.00 7.28 0.64
N ALA A 142 -7.94 7.96 0.22
CA ALA A 142 -7.99 8.96 -0.84
C ALA A 142 -8.68 8.40 -2.09
N GLU A 143 -9.37 9.23 -2.83
CA GLU A 143 -10.05 8.80 -4.05
C GLU A 143 -9.01 8.29 -5.06
N PRO A 144 -9.35 7.25 -5.85
CA PRO A 144 -8.41 6.69 -6.82
C PRO A 144 -7.84 7.71 -7.81
N VAL A 145 -8.58 8.76 -8.13
CA VAL A 145 -8.11 9.84 -9.01
C VAL A 145 -7.00 10.65 -8.37
N ASP A 146 -7.09 10.92 -7.07
CA ASP A 146 -6.08 11.69 -6.34
C ASP A 146 -4.79 10.88 -6.15
N ILE A 147 -4.93 9.55 -5.93
CA ILE A 147 -3.78 8.65 -5.85
C ILE A 147 -3.05 8.58 -7.20
N VAL A 148 -3.78 8.43 -8.32
CA VAL A 148 -3.17 8.44 -9.66
C VAL A 148 -2.48 9.76 -9.94
N ALA A 149 -3.10 10.90 -9.62
CA ALA A 149 -2.49 12.22 -9.80
C ALA A 149 -1.21 12.41 -8.95
N ALA A 150 -1.11 11.76 -7.80
CA ALA A 150 0.12 11.77 -6.98
C ALA A 150 1.25 10.91 -7.55
N ILE A 151 0.91 9.87 -8.33
CA ILE A 151 1.86 8.98 -9.01
C ILE A 151 2.46 9.64 -10.25
N GLU A 152 1.69 10.45 -10.94
CA GLU A 152 2.09 11.10 -12.22
C GLU A 152 2.99 12.34 -12.03
N ARG A 153 3.27 12.74 -10.81
CA ARG A 153 4.15 13.89 -10.46
C ARG A 153 5.60 13.49 -10.34
#